data_4fb88b48dd18b7b8e0b6e5c980cd2d44
#
_entry.id   4fb88b48dd18b7b8e0b6e5c980cd2d44
#
_cell.length_a   1.000
_cell.length_b   1.000
_cell.length_c   1.000
_cell.angle_alpha   90.00
_cell.angle_beta   90.00
_cell.angle_gamma   90.00
#
_symmetry.space_group_name_H-M   'P 1'
#
loop_
_entity.id
_entity.type
_entity.pdbx_description
1 polymer ?
#
loop_
_entity_poly.entity_id
_entity_poly.type
_entity_poly.pdbx_seq_one_letter_code
_entity_poly.pdbx_strand_id
1 'polypeptide(L)'
;MRNKSLDAAKAVAACLVVFIHVSFPGQVGQIIKVLARCAVPFFFMISGYFCYYEGKTAEDKIPSKILHILKLFFISLLFYLVWEYIMKFLSGEDTGEWLKELTDSSHLKEFALYNSTSVVRAHLWFLPALIYCYAVDFFVEKWKLRKAAYCCIPVLLAMLLWRAEFCRFFGGFYHTMEYRNFLFTGFGFYLTGQMIHEYQDKMYQCFVQKHTERHIKWLLIVGMAAGAALSILEYSFQNAREIYLGNCIAVICLFLWLVLYGKEKKISPILAEIGRKYAFLIYLLHPAVADVMKKISHHVGIDSSLCYLWLRPLLVYGITLGMIQGVFTLNMRLKDCSRR
;
A
#
# COMPACT_ATOMS: atom_id res chain seq x y z
N MET A 1 -4.82 -0.91 24.28
CA MET A 1 -6.10 -0.87 23.50
C MET A 1 -5.80 -0.84 22.00
N ARG A 2 -6.62 -1.53 21.19
CA ARG A 2 -6.48 -1.55 19.75
C ARG A 2 -6.94 -0.22 19.13
N ASN A 3 -6.16 0.35 18.22
CA ASN A 3 -6.52 1.59 17.53
C ASN A 3 -7.48 1.32 16.35
N LYS A 4 -8.79 1.50 16.58
CA LYS A 4 -9.84 1.32 15.57
C LYS A 4 -9.74 2.31 14.41
N SER A 5 -9.14 3.48 14.63
CA SER A 5 -8.96 4.51 13.60
C SER A 5 -7.93 4.06 12.56
N LEU A 6 -6.83 3.44 12.99
CA LEU A 6 -5.87 2.85 12.07
C LEU A 6 -6.48 1.70 11.26
N ASP A 7 -7.36 0.89 11.89
CA ASP A 7 -8.07 -0.16 11.16
C ASP A 7 -9.01 0.42 10.10
N ALA A 8 -9.80 1.45 10.45
CA ALA A 8 -10.67 2.14 9.49
C ALA A 8 -9.86 2.78 8.33
N ALA A 9 -8.74 3.42 8.65
CA ALA A 9 -7.86 4.01 7.65
C ALA A 9 -7.27 2.95 6.70
N LYS A 10 -6.98 1.71 7.17
CA LYS A 10 -6.60 0.59 6.29
C LYS A 10 -7.70 0.22 5.30
N ALA A 11 -8.97 0.28 5.70
CA ALA A 11 -10.08 0.03 4.78
C ALA A 11 -10.14 1.08 3.66
N VAL A 12 -9.98 2.35 4.03
CA VAL A 12 -9.94 3.45 3.05
C VAL A 12 -8.72 3.31 2.14
N ALA A 13 -7.55 3.04 2.70
CA ALA A 13 -6.34 2.83 1.92
C ALA A 13 -6.46 1.65 0.94
N ALA A 14 -7.11 0.54 1.33
CA ALA A 14 -7.37 -0.59 0.43
C ALA A 14 -8.31 -0.19 -0.72
N CYS A 15 -9.33 0.64 -0.46
CA CYS A 15 -10.19 1.21 -1.51
C CYS A 15 -9.38 2.10 -2.47
N LEU A 16 -8.53 2.97 -1.94
CA LEU A 16 -7.66 3.83 -2.74
C LEU A 16 -6.69 3.02 -3.62
N VAL A 17 -6.17 1.89 -3.13
CA VAL A 17 -5.34 0.99 -3.95
C VAL A 17 -6.12 0.46 -5.16
N VAL A 18 -7.40 0.11 -4.99
CA VAL A 18 -8.25 -0.27 -6.13
C VAL A 18 -8.34 0.87 -7.14
N PHE A 19 -8.50 2.13 -6.69
CA PHE A 19 -8.59 3.30 -7.58
C PHE A 19 -7.27 3.65 -8.29
N ILE A 20 -6.12 3.24 -7.75
CA ILE A 20 -4.83 3.34 -8.45
C ILE A 20 -4.82 2.42 -9.68
N HIS A 21 -5.32 1.20 -9.54
CA HIS A 21 -5.26 0.16 -10.57
C HIS A 21 -6.47 0.21 -11.53
N VAL A 22 -7.62 0.59 -11.02
CA VAL A 22 -8.87 0.75 -11.77
C VAL A 22 -9.30 2.20 -11.65
N SER A 23 -8.78 3.05 -12.55
CA SER A 23 -8.99 4.50 -12.48
C SER A 23 -10.38 4.90 -12.98
N PHE A 24 -10.91 5.96 -12.39
CA PHE A 24 -12.06 6.70 -12.96
C PHE A 24 -11.66 7.38 -14.26
N PRO A 25 -12.62 7.70 -15.14
CA PRO A 25 -12.32 8.34 -16.42
C PRO A 25 -11.95 9.82 -16.27
N GLY A 26 -11.24 10.33 -17.27
CA GLY A 26 -10.95 11.75 -17.45
C GLY A 26 -10.01 12.33 -16.37
N GLN A 27 -10.00 13.65 -16.30
CA GLN A 27 -9.11 14.42 -15.44
C GLN A 27 -9.41 14.21 -13.95
N VAL A 28 -10.68 14.05 -13.59
CA VAL A 28 -11.11 13.73 -12.22
C VAL A 28 -10.52 12.39 -11.78
N GLY A 29 -10.53 11.39 -12.66
CA GLY A 29 -9.91 10.09 -12.38
C GLY A 29 -8.41 10.19 -12.12
N GLN A 30 -7.71 11.03 -12.86
CA GLN A 30 -6.28 11.27 -12.61
C GLN A 30 -6.02 11.95 -11.26
N ILE A 31 -6.84 12.94 -10.89
CA ILE A 31 -6.75 13.61 -9.57
C ILE A 31 -6.98 12.58 -8.44
N ILE A 32 -8.03 11.76 -8.55
CA ILE A 32 -8.31 10.70 -7.58
C ILE A 32 -7.10 9.76 -7.47
N LYS A 33 -6.51 9.36 -8.60
CA LYS A 33 -5.33 8.49 -8.64
C LYS A 33 -4.11 9.13 -7.97
N VAL A 34 -3.87 10.43 -8.19
CA VAL A 34 -2.79 11.20 -7.55
C VAL A 34 -2.96 11.17 -6.03
N LEU A 35 -4.17 11.46 -5.53
CA LEU A 35 -4.46 11.44 -4.11
C LEU A 35 -4.38 10.01 -3.52
N ALA A 36 -4.82 9.01 -4.27
CA ALA A 36 -4.80 7.61 -3.85
C ALA A 36 -3.36 7.06 -3.66
N ARG A 37 -2.35 7.68 -4.28
CA ARG A 37 -0.94 7.24 -4.14
C ARG A 37 -0.41 7.28 -2.71
N CYS A 38 -1.04 8.00 -1.78
CA CYS A 38 -0.71 7.96 -0.36
C CYS A 38 -1.01 6.59 0.30
N ALA A 39 -1.80 5.72 -0.34
CA ALA A 39 -2.22 4.45 0.25
C ALA A 39 -1.06 3.47 0.45
N VAL A 40 -0.13 3.37 -0.50
CA VAL A 40 1.01 2.45 -0.39
C VAL A 40 2.00 2.89 0.70
N PRO A 41 2.45 4.16 0.76
CA PRO A 41 3.19 4.69 1.91
C PRO A 41 2.50 4.45 3.24
N PHE A 42 1.18 4.64 3.31
CA PHE A 42 0.41 4.37 4.51
C PHE A 42 0.53 2.91 4.97
N PHE A 43 0.49 1.93 4.06
CA PHE A 43 0.66 0.51 4.42
C PHE A 43 2.09 0.19 4.89
N PHE A 44 3.12 0.83 4.34
CA PHE A 44 4.48 0.71 4.88
C PHE A 44 4.59 1.31 6.28
N MET A 45 3.99 2.49 6.52
CA MET A 45 3.97 3.11 7.85
C MET A 45 3.22 2.22 8.87
N ILE A 46 2.06 1.65 8.51
CA ILE A 46 1.34 0.67 9.33
C ILE A 46 2.23 -0.52 9.69
N SER A 47 2.95 -1.04 8.71
CA SER A 47 3.82 -2.22 8.89
C SER A 47 4.97 -1.92 9.85
N GLY A 48 5.61 -0.77 9.72
CA GLY A 48 6.64 -0.28 10.63
C GLY A 48 6.09 0.00 12.03
N TYR A 49 4.96 0.70 12.13
CA TYR A 49 4.30 0.99 13.40
C TYR A 49 4.01 -0.27 14.23
N PHE A 50 3.55 -1.35 13.60
CA PHE A 50 3.31 -2.63 14.27
C PHE A 50 4.55 -3.54 14.31
N CYS A 51 5.71 -3.06 13.88
CA CYS A 51 7.00 -3.76 13.97
C CYS A 51 7.95 -3.11 14.99
N TYR A 52 7.49 -2.13 15.75
CA TYR A 52 8.24 -1.61 16.89
C TYR A 52 8.12 -2.57 18.07
N TYR A 53 9.26 -2.96 18.62
CA TYR A 53 9.37 -3.80 19.81
C TYR A 53 10.46 -3.23 20.72
N GLU A 54 10.28 -3.36 22.05
CA GLU A 54 11.30 -3.00 23.02
C GLU A 54 12.22 -4.18 23.29
N GLY A 55 13.53 -3.92 23.30
CA GLY A 55 14.56 -4.89 23.69
C GLY A 55 14.67 -6.09 22.73
N LYS A 56 15.09 -7.24 23.27
CA LYS A 56 15.36 -8.49 22.52
C LYS A 56 14.15 -9.10 21.81
N THR A 57 12.93 -8.64 22.12
CA THR A 57 11.70 -9.14 21.49
C THR A 57 11.60 -8.86 19.98
N ALA A 58 12.36 -7.89 19.47
CA ALA A 58 12.42 -7.61 18.02
C ALA A 58 13.07 -8.78 17.28
N GLU A 59 14.20 -9.28 17.76
CA GLU A 59 14.95 -10.39 17.12
C GLU A 59 14.11 -11.67 17.01
N ASP A 60 13.20 -11.91 17.97
CA ASP A 60 12.34 -13.10 17.96
C ASP A 60 11.11 -12.94 17.04
N LYS A 61 10.55 -11.74 16.96
CA LYS A 61 9.27 -11.49 16.27
C LYS A 61 9.42 -11.13 14.79
N ILE A 62 10.51 -10.46 14.40
CA ILE A 62 10.70 -10.05 12.99
C ILE A 62 10.82 -11.27 12.06
N PRO A 63 11.60 -12.34 12.38
CA PRO A 63 11.64 -13.53 11.53
C PRO A 63 10.28 -14.20 11.32
N SER A 64 9.45 -14.23 12.37
CA SER A 64 8.08 -14.76 12.26
C SER A 64 7.22 -13.94 11.31
N LYS A 65 7.37 -12.60 11.30
CA LYS A 65 6.69 -11.72 10.32
C LYS A 65 7.21 -11.93 8.90
N ILE A 66 8.53 -12.05 8.73
CA ILE A 66 9.14 -12.36 7.43
C ILE A 66 8.54 -13.65 6.88
N LEU A 67 8.54 -14.72 7.68
CA LEU A 67 7.99 -16.01 7.27
C LEU A 67 6.50 -15.93 6.93
N HIS A 68 5.73 -15.15 7.69
CA HIS A 68 4.31 -14.94 7.42
C HIS A 68 4.09 -14.24 6.06
N ILE A 69 4.79 -13.13 5.80
CA ILE A 69 4.67 -12.41 4.51
C ILE A 69 5.22 -13.24 3.35
N LEU A 70 6.29 -13.99 3.57
CA LEU A 70 6.84 -14.90 2.57
C LEU A 70 5.83 -15.98 2.16
N LYS A 71 5.14 -16.60 3.11
CA LYS A 71 4.04 -17.54 2.83
C LYS A 71 2.91 -16.88 2.03
N LEU A 72 2.50 -15.67 2.43
CA LEU A 72 1.48 -14.92 1.71
C LEU A 72 1.94 -14.56 0.29
N PHE A 73 3.19 -14.19 0.12
CA PHE A 73 3.76 -13.89 -1.20
C PHE A 73 3.76 -15.12 -2.12
N PHE A 74 4.23 -16.27 -1.64
CA PHE A 74 4.22 -17.49 -2.45
C PHE A 74 2.82 -17.97 -2.81
N ILE A 75 1.87 -17.91 -1.89
CA ILE A 75 0.46 -18.25 -2.17
C ILE A 75 -0.10 -17.29 -3.24
N SER A 76 0.17 -15.99 -3.09
CA SER A 76 -0.28 -14.97 -4.03
C SER A 76 0.37 -15.12 -5.40
N LEU A 77 1.66 -15.42 -5.43
CA LEU A 77 2.42 -15.65 -6.66
C LEU A 77 1.86 -16.87 -7.41
N LEU A 78 1.65 -17.99 -6.72
CA LEU A 78 1.07 -19.19 -7.32
C LEU A 78 -0.34 -18.93 -7.85
N PHE A 79 -1.18 -18.22 -7.07
CA PHE A 79 -2.51 -17.84 -7.52
C PHE A 79 -2.44 -17.03 -8.82
N TYR A 80 -1.57 -16.01 -8.89
CA TYR A 80 -1.48 -15.17 -10.07
C TYR A 80 -0.75 -15.83 -11.24
N LEU A 81 0.15 -16.77 -11.03
CA LEU A 81 0.71 -17.59 -12.13
C LEU A 81 -0.39 -18.39 -12.81
N VAL A 82 -1.23 -19.08 -12.04
CA VAL A 82 -2.37 -19.83 -12.58
C VAL A 82 -3.40 -18.90 -13.24
N TRP A 83 -3.69 -17.77 -12.60
CA TRP A 83 -4.64 -16.78 -13.10
C TRP A 83 -4.21 -16.17 -14.42
N GLU A 84 -2.97 -15.71 -14.53
CA GLU A 84 -2.42 -15.13 -15.77
C GLU A 84 -2.39 -16.15 -16.90
N TYR A 85 -2.00 -17.39 -16.59
CA TYR A 85 -2.04 -18.47 -17.57
C TYR A 85 -3.46 -18.67 -18.14
N ILE A 86 -4.46 -18.77 -17.26
CA ILE A 86 -5.87 -18.89 -17.67
C ILE A 86 -6.32 -17.68 -18.48
N MET A 87 -6.00 -16.47 -18.02
CA MET A 87 -6.44 -15.23 -18.68
C MET A 87 -5.82 -15.06 -20.05
N LYS A 88 -4.53 -15.38 -20.22
CA LYS A 88 -3.82 -15.37 -21.50
C LYS A 88 -4.37 -16.45 -22.45
N PHE A 89 -4.54 -17.68 -21.97
CA PHE A 89 -5.15 -18.75 -22.75
C PHE A 89 -6.53 -18.37 -23.27
N LEU A 90 -7.41 -17.82 -22.41
CA LEU A 90 -8.74 -17.34 -22.81
C LEU A 90 -8.70 -16.13 -23.74
N SER A 91 -7.59 -15.39 -23.82
CA SER A 91 -7.40 -14.27 -24.75
C SER A 91 -6.76 -14.67 -26.06
N GLY A 92 -6.32 -15.96 -26.21
CA GLY A 92 -5.59 -16.42 -27.39
C GLY A 92 -4.15 -15.89 -27.47
N GLU A 93 -3.58 -15.41 -26.35
CA GLU A 93 -2.18 -14.96 -26.28
C GLU A 93 -1.24 -16.17 -26.18
N ASP A 94 0.00 -16.02 -26.66
CA ASP A 94 1.03 -17.08 -26.57
C ASP A 94 1.48 -17.27 -25.10
N THR A 95 0.97 -18.32 -24.49
CA THR A 95 1.35 -18.70 -23.12
C THR A 95 2.76 -19.26 -23.04
N GLY A 96 3.31 -19.81 -24.14
CA GLY A 96 4.66 -20.37 -24.19
C GLY A 96 5.73 -19.26 -24.16
N GLU A 97 5.51 -18.16 -24.86
CA GLU A 97 6.39 -16.99 -24.79
C GLU A 97 6.40 -16.38 -23.39
N TRP A 98 5.24 -16.17 -22.80
CA TRP A 98 5.14 -15.66 -21.42
C TRP A 98 5.83 -16.57 -20.39
N LEU A 99 5.73 -17.90 -20.53
CA LEU A 99 6.44 -18.83 -19.64
C LEU A 99 7.96 -18.73 -19.76
N LYS A 100 8.49 -18.41 -20.95
CA LYS A 100 9.92 -18.13 -21.15
C LYS A 100 10.33 -16.84 -20.48
N GLU A 101 9.51 -15.77 -20.56
CA GLU A 101 9.75 -14.50 -19.86
C GLU A 101 9.88 -14.68 -18.35
N LEU A 102 9.12 -15.60 -17.72
CA LEU A 102 9.20 -15.84 -16.28
C LEU A 102 10.59 -16.30 -15.82
N THR A 103 11.34 -16.96 -16.68
CA THR A 103 12.68 -17.50 -16.38
C THR A 103 13.82 -16.65 -16.95
N ASP A 104 13.50 -15.52 -17.59
CA ASP A 104 14.51 -14.62 -18.12
C ASP A 104 15.34 -14.00 -16.99
N SER A 105 16.65 -14.02 -17.18
CA SER A 105 17.62 -13.51 -16.21
C SER A 105 17.47 -12.02 -15.92
N SER A 106 16.96 -11.21 -16.87
CA SER A 106 16.68 -9.79 -16.70
C SER A 106 15.57 -9.57 -15.68
N HIS A 107 14.47 -10.31 -15.78
CA HIS A 107 13.35 -10.24 -14.86
C HIS A 107 13.69 -10.75 -13.46
N LEU A 108 14.54 -11.78 -13.36
CA LEU A 108 15.06 -12.25 -12.07
C LEU A 108 15.94 -11.18 -11.38
N LYS A 109 16.76 -10.47 -12.15
CA LYS A 109 17.55 -9.34 -11.65
C LYS A 109 16.64 -8.17 -11.20
N GLU A 110 15.64 -7.81 -11.98
CA GLU A 110 14.65 -6.79 -11.63
C GLU A 110 13.89 -7.17 -10.35
N PHE A 111 13.51 -8.42 -10.21
CA PHE A 111 12.88 -8.91 -8.97
C PHE A 111 13.83 -8.76 -7.77
N ALA A 112 15.07 -9.19 -7.89
CA ALA A 112 16.05 -9.14 -6.81
C ALA A 112 16.42 -7.69 -6.41
N LEU A 113 16.63 -6.79 -7.40
CA LEU A 113 17.08 -5.42 -7.15
C LEU A 113 15.94 -4.46 -6.83
N TYR A 114 14.83 -4.56 -7.57
CA TYR A 114 13.73 -3.60 -7.50
C TYR A 114 12.44 -4.18 -6.92
N ASN A 115 12.43 -5.45 -6.51
CA ASN A 115 11.23 -6.17 -6.05
C ASN A 115 10.12 -6.22 -7.11
N SER A 116 10.49 -6.11 -8.40
CA SER A 116 9.54 -6.12 -9.50
C SER A 116 8.92 -7.50 -9.66
N THR A 117 7.60 -7.54 -9.72
CA THR A 117 6.80 -8.74 -10.00
C THR A 117 5.97 -8.55 -11.27
N SER A 118 6.40 -7.62 -12.15
CA SER A 118 5.65 -7.17 -13.31
C SER A 118 5.32 -8.28 -14.31
N VAL A 119 6.20 -9.27 -14.44
CA VAL A 119 6.02 -10.42 -15.35
C VAL A 119 4.83 -11.29 -14.96
N VAL A 120 4.59 -11.45 -13.65
CA VAL A 120 3.42 -12.16 -13.12
C VAL A 120 2.29 -11.17 -12.86
N ARG A 121 2.47 -10.24 -11.93
CA ARG A 121 1.47 -9.23 -11.60
C ARG A 121 2.11 -8.05 -10.87
N ALA A 122 2.06 -6.88 -11.48
CA ALA A 122 2.79 -5.70 -11.02
C ALA A 122 2.47 -5.26 -9.58
N HIS A 123 1.21 -5.43 -9.10
CA HIS A 123 0.83 -5.00 -7.76
C HIS A 123 1.49 -5.83 -6.63
N LEU A 124 1.92 -7.06 -6.89
CA LEU A 124 2.51 -7.93 -5.87
C LEU A 124 3.87 -7.41 -5.33
N TRP A 125 4.50 -6.44 -5.98
CA TRP A 125 5.79 -5.87 -5.58
C TRP A 125 5.87 -5.43 -4.11
N PHE A 126 4.74 -5.03 -3.53
CA PHE A 126 4.65 -4.59 -2.15
C PHE A 126 5.06 -5.69 -1.15
N LEU A 127 4.73 -6.95 -1.43
CA LEU A 127 5.05 -8.06 -0.51
C LEU A 127 6.56 -8.34 -0.42
N PRO A 128 7.31 -8.56 -1.52
CA PRO A 128 8.77 -8.69 -1.43
C PRO A 128 9.44 -7.41 -0.92
N ALA A 129 8.95 -6.22 -1.27
CA ALA A 129 9.47 -4.98 -0.71
C ALA A 129 9.30 -4.92 0.82
N LEU A 130 8.18 -5.38 1.35
CA LEU A 130 7.95 -5.47 2.79
C LEU A 130 8.84 -6.52 3.47
N ILE A 131 9.10 -7.65 2.81
CA ILE A 131 10.06 -8.66 3.30
C ILE A 131 11.46 -8.04 3.44
N TYR A 132 11.90 -7.26 2.44
CA TYR A 132 13.19 -6.58 2.51
C TYR A 132 13.22 -5.52 3.62
N CYS A 133 12.14 -4.75 3.81
CA CYS A 133 12.04 -3.82 4.94
C CYS A 133 12.21 -4.55 6.28
N TYR A 134 11.53 -5.68 6.49
CA TYR A 134 11.68 -6.48 7.70
C TYR A 134 13.08 -7.09 7.84
N ALA A 135 13.69 -7.54 6.74
CA ALA A 135 15.04 -8.10 6.78
C ALA A 135 16.08 -7.04 7.19
N VAL A 136 16.00 -5.84 6.61
CA VAL A 136 16.87 -4.72 7.00
C VAL A 136 16.62 -4.31 8.45
N ASP A 137 15.35 -4.21 8.88
CA ASP A 137 14.96 -3.87 10.23
C ASP A 137 15.49 -4.90 11.25
N PHE A 138 15.49 -6.19 10.91
CA PHE A 138 16.09 -7.23 11.73
C PHE A 138 17.57 -6.96 12.05
N PHE A 139 18.36 -6.56 11.05
CA PHE A 139 19.75 -6.21 11.26
C PHE A 139 19.92 -4.89 12.01
N VAL A 140 19.07 -3.89 11.72
CA VAL A 140 19.03 -2.61 12.46
C VAL A 140 18.81 -2.87 13.96
N GLU A 141 17.86 -3.73 14.31
CA GLU A 141 17.58 -4.10 15.70
C GLU A 141 18.71 -4.92 16.32
N LYS A 142 19.19 -5.93 15.61
CA LYS A 142 20.29 -6.80 16.08
C LYS A 142 21.56 -6.01 16.42
N TRP A 143 21.88 -5.01 15.60
CA TRP A 143 23.05 -4.15 15.81
C TRP A 143 22.75 -2.87 16.63
N LYS A 144 21.53 -2.72 17.15
CA LYS A 144 21.08 -1.57 17.95
C LYS A 144 21.23 -0.22 17.21
N LEU A 145 21.04 -0.22 15.90
CA LEU A 145 21.21 0.94 15.02
C LEU A 145 19.91 1.73 14.79
N ARG A 146 18.85 1.46 15.55
CA ARG A 146 17.51 2.06 15.36
C ARG A 146 17.54 3.58 15.27
N LYS A 147 18.24 4.26 16.19
CA LYS A 147 18.35 5.73 16.16
C LYS A 147 19.06 6.25 14.91
N ALA A 148 20.12 5.56 14.47
CA ALA A 148 20.80 5.91 13.22
C ALA A 148 19.90 5.70 12.01
N ALA A 149 19.13 4.60 11.98
CA ALA A 149 18.13 4.35 10.94
C ALA A 149 17.08 5.46 10.86
N TYR A 150 16.59 5.96 11.99
CA TYR A 150 15.65 7.10 12.00
C TYR A 150 16.28 8.38 11.44
N CYS A 151 17.57 8.63 11.68
CA CYS A 151 18.29 9.75 11.05
C CYS A 151 18.37 9.64 9.53
N CYS A 152 18.25 8.42 8.97
CA CYS A 152 18.21 8.21 7.53
C CYS A 152 16.84 8.51 6.89
N ILE A 153 15.75 8.65 7.66
CA ILE A 153 14.41 8.90 7.12
C ILE A 153 14.37 10.11 6.17
N PRO A 154 14.85 11.30 6.56
CA PRO A 154 14.82 12.46 5.67
C PRO A 154 15.60 12.23 4.37
N VAL A 155 16.73 11.52 4.45
CA VAL A 155 17.58 11.20 3.29
C VAL A 155 16.84 10.25 2.35
N LEU A 156 16.22 9.18 2.87
CA LEU A 156 15.45 8.21 2.08
C LEU A 156 14.26 8.87 1.37
N LEU A 157 13.52 9.73 2.08
CA LEU A 157 12.40 10.47 1.49
C LEU A 157 12.89 11.52 0.48
N ALA A 158 14.00 12.20 0.74
CA ALA A 158 14.61 13.13 -0.20
C ALA A 158 15.10 12.41 -1.47
N MET A 159 15.73 11.24 -1.33
CA MET A 159 16.15 10.41 -2.48
C MET A 159 14.98 9.97 -3.34
N LEU A 160 13.86 9.55 -2.72
CA LEU A 160 12.64 9.20 -3.43
C LEU A 160 12.14 10.36 -4.31
N LEU A 161 12.12 11.57 -3.78
CA LEU A 161 11.64 12.76 -4.49
C LEU A 161 12.67 13.30 -5.50
N TRP A 162 13.94 13.36 -5.09
CA TRP A 162 15.04 13.88 -5.89
C TRP A 162 15.30 13.08 -7.16
N ARG A 163 15.16 11.77 -7.10
CA ARG A 163 15.39 10.91 -8.26
C ARG A 163 14.48 11.28 -9.43
N ALA A 164 13.22 11.62 -9.16
CA ALA A 164 12.30 12.07 -10.19
C ALA A 164 12.72 13.41 -10.81
N GLU A 165 13.18 14.35 -9.99
CA GLU A 165 13.73 15.63 -10.45
C GLU A 165 15.06 15.44 -11.20
N PHE A 166 15.93 14.56 -10.70
CA PHE A 166 17.18 14.24 -11.38
C PHE A 166 16.93 13.74 -12.82
N CYS A 167 16.01 12.79 -13.01
CA CYS A 167 15.65 12.32 -14.35
C CYS A 167 15.15 13.46 -15.26
N ARG A 168 14.38 14.39 -14.69
CA ARG A 168 13.86 15.55 -15.44
C ARG A 168 14.96 16.53 -15.87
N PHE A 169 15.87 16.87 -14.96
CA PHE A 169 16.90 17.89 -15.23
C PHE A 169 18.07 17.37 -16.07
N PHE A 170 18.41 16.10 -15.95
CA PHE A 170 19.57 15.50 -16.62
C PHE A 170 19.20 14.60 -17.79
N GLY A 171 17.94 14.64 -18.25
CA GLY A 171 17.51 13.91 -19.45
C GLY A 171 17.44 12.39 -19.27
N GLY A 172 17.40 11.90 -18.03
CA GLY A 172 17.24 10.49 -17.73
C GLY A 172 15.78 10.03 -17.90
N PHE A 173 15.59 8.73 -18.17
CA PHE A 173 14.26 8.14 -18.21
C PHE A 173 13.76 7.82 -16.81
N TYR A 174 12.47 8.11 -16.56
CA TYR A 174 11.78 7.74 -15.34
C TYR A 174 11.27 6.30 -15.44
N HIS A 175 11.99 5.36 -14.85
CA HIS A 175 11.55 3.97 -14.77
C HIS A 175 10.75 3.74 -13.50
N THR A 176 9.47 3.46 -13.63
CA THR A 176 8.55 3.22 -12.50
C THR A 176 9.08 2.15 -11.52
N MET A 177 9.72 1.09 -12.01
CA MET A 177 10.29 0.02 -11.19
C MET A 177 11.37 0.50 -10.22
N GLU A 178 12.17 1.49 -10.60
CA GLU A 178 13.21 2.06 -9.73
C GLU A 178 12.65 2.75 -8.49
N TYR A 179 11.39 3.13 -8.49
CA TYR A 179 10.71 3.80 -7.37
C TYR A 179 9.83 2.84 -6.57
N ARG A 180 9.27 1.82 -7.23
CA ARG A 180 8.43 0.80 -6.61
C ARG A 180 9.27 -0.29 -5.95
N ASN A 181 10.12 0.07 -5.02
CA ASN A 181 10.93 -0.90 -4.30
C ASN A 181 10.99 -0.62 -2.81
N PHE A 182 11.62 -1.53 -2.08
CA PHE A 182 11.75 -1.43 -0.64
C PHE A 182 12.54 -0.22 -0.18
N LEU A 183 13.59 0.18 -0.91
CA LEU A 183 14.49 1.25 -0.49
C LEU A 183 13.85 2.63 -0.65
N PHE A 184 13.36 2.93 -1.86
CA PHE A 184 12.83 4.27 -2.15
C PHE A 184 11.42 4.47 -1.59
N THR A 185 10.47 3.59 -1.92
CA THR A 185 9.08 3.76 -1.46
C THR A 185 8.80 3.07 -0.13
N GLY A 186 9.53 1.98 0.20
CA GLY A 186 9.21 1.16 1.36
C GLY A 186 9.83 1.65 2.65
N PHE A 187 11.16 1.63 2.74
CA PHE A 187 11.88 1.66 4.01
C PHE A 187 11.77 3.01 4.74
N GLY A 188 11.79 4.14 4.00
CA GLY A 188 11.62 5.46 4.60
C GLY A 188 10.28 5.62 5.33
N PHE A 189 9.18 5.18 4.70
CA PHE A 189 7.85 5.20 5.34
C PHE A 189 7.70 4.14 6.43
N TYR A 190 8.30 2.98 6.25
CA TYR A 190 8.33 1.94 7.27
C TYR A 190 8.98 2.45 8.57
N LEU A 191 10.20 3.03 8.47
CA LEU A 191 10.90 3.62 9.60
C LEU A 191 10.13 4.80 10.22
N THR A 192 9.47 5.62 9.39
CA THR A 192 8.60 6.72 9.89
C THR A 192 7.48 6.16 10.75
N GLY A 193 6.83 5.07 10.34
CA GLY A 193 5.79 4.42 11.14
C GLY A 193 6.33 3.86 12.45
N GLN A 194 7.50 3.24 12.44
CA GLN A 194 8.18 2.68 13.62
C GLN A 194 8.58 3.81 14.59
N MET A 195 9.16 4.89 14.08
CA MET A 195 9.53 6.08 14.86
C MET A 195 8.31 6.72 15.52
N ILE A 196 7.20 6.85 14.81
CA ILE A 196 5.95 7.37 15.38
C ILE A 196 5.46 6.48 16.52
N HIS A 197 5.55 5.16 16.40
CA HIS A 197 5.19 4.25 17.50
C HIS A 197 6.05 4.50 18.74
N GLU A 198 7.36 4.60 18.57
CA GLU A 198 8.31 4.81 19.68
C GLU A 198 8.07 6.12 20.42
N TYR A 199 7.78 7.18 19.68
CA TYR A 199 7.71 8.53 20.27
C TYR A 199 6.28 9.06 20.49
N GLN A 200 5.21 8.33 20.12
CA GLN A 200 3.83 8.82 20.18
C GLN A 200 3.42 9.33 21.57
N ASP A 201 3.77 8.59 22.64
CA ASP A 201 3.35 8.95 24.00
C ASP A 201 4.11 10.18 24.50
N LYS A 202 5.40 10.29 24.18
CA LYS A 202 6.22 11.48 24.51
C LYS A 202 5.72 12.72 23.76
N MET A 203 5.39 12.57 22.47
CA MET A 203 4.81 13.66 21.68
C MET A 203 3.47 14.10 22.25
N TYR A 204 2.58 13.17 22.54
CA TYR A 204 1.27 13.49 23.11
C TYR A 204 1.38 14.22 24.45
N GLN A 205 2.20 13.70 25.38
CA GLN A 205 2.44 14.33 26.68
C GLN A 205 3.02 15.74 26.52
N CYS A 206 3.98 15.95 25.63
CA CYS A 206 4.56 17.26 25.36
C CYS A 206 3.50 18.26 24.88
N PHE A 207 2.60 17.83 23.99
CA PHE A 207 1.55 18.70 23.46
C PHE A 207 0.49 19.05 24.52
N VAL A 208 0.12 18.11 25.38
CA VAL A 208 -0.80 18.33 26.50
C VAL A 208 -0.19 19.28 27.54
N GLN A 209 1.06 19.03 27.96
CA GLN A 209 1.75 19.87 28.94
C GLN A 209 1.93 21.32 28.49
N LYS A 210 2.17 21.54 27.19
CA LYS A 210 2.33 22.89 26.61
C LYS A 210 1.00 23.53 26.21
N HIS A 211 -0.14 22.90 26.49
CA HIS A 211 -1.47 23.37 26.05
C HIS A 211 -1.57 23.62 24.52
N THR A 212 -0.74 22.95 23.72
CA THR A 212 -0.67 23.15 22.27
C THR A 212 -1.45 22.08 21.49
N GLU A 213 -2.10 21.15 22.17
CA GLU A 213 -2.80 20.00 21.55
C GLU A 213 -3.78 20.43 20.44
N ARG A 214 -4.60 21.47 20.70
CA ARG A 214 -5.56 22.00 19.73
C ARG A 214 -4.86 22.54 18.47
N HIS A 215 -3.76 23.26 18.65
CA HIS A 215 -3.00 23.82 17.54
C HIS A 215 -2.34 22.71 16.70
N ILE A 216 -1.72 21.72 17.34
CA ILE A 216 -1.11 20.58 16.64
C ILE A 216 -2.16 19.79 15.87
N LYS A 217 -3.32 19.53 16.45
CA LYS A 217 -4.43 18.85 15.78
C LYS A 217 -4.88 19.58 14.51
N TRP A 218 -5.04 20.90 14.56
CA TRP A 218 -5.36 21.72 13.40
C TRP A 218 -4.21 21.77 12.40
N LEU A 219 -2.97 21.88 12.86
CA LEU A 219 -1.79 21.85 11.99
C LEU A 219 -1.71 20.56 11.16
N LEU A 220 -2.00 19.41 11.77
CA LEU A 220 -2.03 18.14 11.07
C LEU A 220 -3.17 18.07 10.03
N ILE A 221 -4.35 18.60 10.36
CA ILE A 221 -5.48 18.68 9.41
C ILE A 221 -5.13 19.60 8.23
N VAL A 222 -4.57 20.77 8.52
CA VAL A 222 -4.12 21.70 7.47
C VAL A 222 -3.00 21.08 6.65
N GLY A 223 -2.06 20.38 7.29
CA GLY A 223 -0.99 19.65 6.60
C GLY A 223 -1.51 18.56 5.64
N MET A 224 -2.56 17.81 6.05
CA MET A 224 -3.23 16.86 5.15
C MET A 224 -3.83 17.55 3.93
N ALA A 225 -4.58 18.64 4.15
CA ALA A 225 -5.24 19.36 3.07
C ALA A 225 -4.23 20.04 2.13
N ALA A 226 -3.21 20.69 2.69
CA ALA A 226 -2.13 21.34 1.93
C ALA A 226 -1.32 20.31 1.14
N GLY A 227 -1.00 19.15 1.75
CA GLY A 227 -0.32 18.06 1.06
C GLY A 227 -1.14 17.49 -0.10
N ALA A 228 -2.45 17.31 0.08
CA ALA A 228 -3.33 16.89 -0.99
C ALA A 228 -3.37 17.90 -2.14
N ALA A 229 -3.51 19.20 -1.82
CA ALA A 229 -3.50 20.28 -2.81
C ALA A 229 -2.15 20.37 -3.54
N LEU A 230 -1.04 20.24 -2.80
CA LEU A 230 0.31 20.22 -3.37
C LEU A 230 0.50 19.03 -4.33
N SER A 231 0.01 17.83 -3.99
CA SER A 231 0.10 16.68 -4.90
C SER A 231 -0.61 16.91 -6.23
N ILE A 232 -1.76 17.57 -6.20
CA ILE A 232 -2.52 17.92 -7.41
C ILE A 232 -1.74 18.98 -8.22
N LEU A 233 -1.16 19.95 -7.55
CA LEU A 233 -0.36 20.99 -8.16
C LEU A 233 0.90 20.40 -8.82
N GLU A 234 1.64 19.54 -8.13
CA GLU A 234 2.81 18.85 -8.67
C GLU A 234 2.45 18.00 -9.91
N TYR A 235 1.31 17.31 -9.87
CA TYR A 235 0.82 16.56 -11.02
C TYR A 235 0.57 17.45 -12.25
N SER A 236 0.02 18.65 -12.05
CA SER A 236 -0.25 19.58 -13.15
C SER A 236 1.02 20.08 -13.85
N PHE A 237 2.16 20.13 -13.14
CA PHE A 237 3.43 20.56 -13.70
C PHE A 237 4.33 19.42 -14.21
N GLN A 238 4.19 18.20 -13.70
CA GLN A 238 5.21 17.17 -13.84
C GLN A 238 4.75 15.83 -14.38
N ASN A 239 3.51 15.70 -14.82
CA ASN A 239 2.94 14.44 -15.29
C ASN A 239 2.94 13.30 -14.24
N ALA A 240 2.52 12.09 -14.66
CA ALA A 240 2.28 10.96 -13.77
C ALA A 240 3.58 10.44 -13.12
N ARG A 241 3.68 10.58 -11.80
CA ARG A 241 4.73 9.99 -10.94
C ARG A 241 4.15 8.93 -10.01
N GLU A 242 5.01 8.11 -9.42
CA GLU A 242 4.59 7.14 -8.42
C GLU A 242 4.21 7.79 -7.08
N ILE A 243 4.90 8.88 -6.71
CA ILE A 243 4.63 9.62 -5.48
C ILE A 243 5.03 11.09 -5.65
N TYR A 244 4.36 11.96 -4.92
CA TYR A 244 4.58 13.41 -4.89
C TYR A 244 4.97 13.85 -3.48
N LEU A 245 5.67 14.98 -3.35
CA LEU A 245 5.99 15.57 -2.04
C LEU A 245 4.71 15.82 -1.24
N GLY A 246 3.68 16.31 -1.89
CA GLY A 246 2.37 16.50 -1.27
C GLY A 246 1.79 15.21 -0.68
N ASN A 247 1.93 14.05 -1.36
CA ASN A 247 1.50 12.77 -0.80
C ASN A 247 2.29 12.38 0.46
N CYS A 248 3.61 12.65 0.49
CA CYS A 248 4.43 12.38 1.66
C CYS A 248 3.94 13.20 2.86
N ILE A 249 3.72 14.49 2.67
CA ILE A 249 3.21 15.39 3.72
C ILE A 249 1.83 14.93 4.18
N ALA A 250 0.91 14.68 3.24
CA ALA A 250 -0.46 14.30 3.55
C ALA A 250 -0.52 12.98 4.35
N VAL A 251 0.23 11.95 3.94
CA VAL A 251 0.19 10.64 4.60
C VAL A 251 0.85 10.67 5.98
N ILE A 252 1.94 11.40 6.16
CA ILE A 252 2.60 11.54 7.47
C ILE A 252 1.68 12.31 8.44
N CYS A 253 1.09 13.44 8.00
CA CYS A 253 0.13 14.19 8.81
C CYS A 253 -1.09 13.35 9.16
N LEU A 254 -1.66 12.61 8.21
CA LEU A 254 -2.77 11.69 8.44
C LEU A 254 -2.40 10.62 9.47
N PHE A 255 -1.25 10.00 9.32
CA PHE A 255 -0.82 8.92 10.20
C PHE A 255 -0.61 9.43 11.64
N LEU A 256 0.07 10.56 11.82
CA LEU A 256 0.24 11.22 13.12
C LEU A 256 -1.11 11.57 13.73
N TRP A 257 -2.03 12.13 12.95
CA TRP A 257 -3.37 12.47 13.44
C TRP A 257 -4.13 11.23 13.92
N LEU A 258 -4.09 10.13 13.15
CA LEU A 258 -4.75 8.86 13.52
C LEU A 258 -4.17 8.25 14.80
N VAL A 259 -2.85 8.33 14.97
CA VAL A 259 -2.17 7.77 16.15
C VAL A 259 -2.42 8.59 17.39
N LEU A 260 -2.28 9.92 17.30
CA LEU A 260 -2.37 10.82 18.45
C LEU A 260 -3.82 11.10 18.87
N TYR A 261 -4.73 11.29 17.90
CA TYR A 261 -6.09 11.77 18.14
C TYR A 261 -7.21 10.82 17.70
N GLY A 262 -6.86 9.77 16.97
CA GLY A 262 -7.85 8.83 16.43
C GLY A 262 -8.49 7.91 17.47
N LYS A 263 -7.82 7.65 18.60
CA LYS A 263 -8.30 6.74 19.66
C LYS A 263 -9.63 7.19 20.28
N GLU A 264 -9.86 8.50 20.33
CA GLU A 264 -11.04 9.11 20.95
C GLU A 264 -12.25 9.21 20.03
N LYS A 265 -12.10 8.89 18.76
CA LYS A 265 -13.16 9.05 17.76
C LYS A 265 -14.11 7.86 17.74
N LYS A 266 -15.41 8.15 17.59
CA LYS A 266 -16.41 7.14 17.26
C LYS A 266 -16.19 6.68 15.81
N ILE A 267 -15.62 5.49 15.66
CA ILE A 267 -15.33 4.89 14.36
C ILE A 267 -16.40 3.85 14.03
N SER A 268 -16.86 3.83 12.77
CA SER A 268 -17.76 2.79 12.29
C SER A 268 -17.16 1.40 12.55
N PRO A 269 -17.86 0.51 13.28
CA PRO A 269 -17.39 -0.84 13.52
C PRO A 269 -17.17 -1.62 12.22
N ILE A 270 -18.01 -1.39 11.21
CA ILE A 270 -17.94 -2.03 9.90
C ILE A 270 -16.63 -1.64 9.20
N LEU A 271 -16.33 -0.34 9.15
CA LEU A 271 -15.12 0.14 8.49
C LEU A 271 -13.84 -0.36 9.18
N ALA A 272 -13.83 -0.37 10.52
CA ALA A 272 -12.72 -0.93 11.28
C ALA A 272 -12.56 -2.45 11.06
N GLU A 273 -13.67 -3.17 10.89
CA GLU A 273 -13.65 -4.60 10.60
C GLU A 273 -13.11 -4.88 9.18
N ILE A 274 -13.55 -4.13 8.17
CA ILE A 274 -13.05 -4.22 6.79
C ILE A 274 -11.54 -4.04 6.78
N GLY A 275 -11.03 -2.97 7.38
CA GLY A 275 -9.59 -2.70 7.41
C GLY A 275 -8.78 -3.75 8.17
N ARG A 276 -9.39 -4.33 9.20
CA ARG A 276 -8.76 -5.37 9.99
C ARG A 276 -8.64 -6.71 9.27
N LYS A 277 -9.77 -7.19 8.72
CA LYS A 277 -9.88 -8.55 8.22
C LYS A 277 -9.66 -8.64 6.72
N TYR A 278 -10.07 -7.62 5.97
CA TYR A 278 -10.23 -7.75 4.52
C TYR A 278 -9.29 -6.85 3.70
N ALA A 279 -8.67 -5.82 4.28
CA ALA A 279 -7.84 -4.88 3.54
C ALA A 279 -6.73 -5.56 2.72
N PHE A 280 -6.04 -6.56 3.28
CA PHE A 280 -5.02 -7.33 2.57
C PHE A 280 -5.63 -8.17 1.42
N LEU A 281 -6.76 -8.82 1.64
CA LEU A 281 -7.41 -9.62 0.62
C LEU A 281 -8.00 -8.75 -0.50
N ILE A 282 -8.50 -7.54 -0.18
CA ILE A 282 -8.91 -6.56 -1.19
C ILE A 282 -7.72 -6.18 -2.05
N TYR A 283 -6.58 -5.83 -1.42
CA TYR A 283 -5.33 -5.56 -2.14
C TYR A 283 -4.94 -6.73 -3.04
N LEU A 284 -5.06 -7.96 -2.57
CA LEU A 284 -4.66 -9.14 -3.31
C LEU A 284 -5.59 -9.43 -4.49
N LEU A 285 -6.91 -9.44 -4.30
CA LEU A 285 -7.87 -10.02 -5.25
C LEU A 285 -8.48 -9.03 -6.25
N HIS A 286 -8.41 -7.72 -5.97
CA HIS A 286 -9.06 -6.72 -6.84
C HIS A 286 -8.58 -6.76 -8.31
N PRO A 287 -7.31 -7.08 -8.64
CA PRO A 287 -6.92 -7.12 -10.05
C PRO A 287 -7.56 -8.30 -10.80
N ALA A 288 -7.72 -9.44 -10.13
CA ALA A 288 -8.41 -10.58 -10.74
C ALA A 288 -9.89 -10.26 -11.03
N VAL A 289 -10.57 -9.58 -10.08
CA VAL A 289 -11.94 -9.10 -10.30
C VAL A 289 -12.01 -8.08 -11.43
N ALA A 290 -11.02 -7.17 -11.51
CA ALA A 290 -10.94 -6.18 -12.58
C ALA A 290 -10.77 -6.82 -13.96
N ASP A 291 -9.98 -7.90 -14.08
CA ASP A 291 -9.80 -8.65 -15.33
C ASP A 291 -11.11 -9.30 -15.79
N VAL A 292 -11.80 -9.98 -14.88
CA VAL A 292 -13.12 -10.59 -15.19
C VAL A 292 -14.10 -9.51 -15.65
N MET A 293 -14.19 -8.41 -14.92
CA MET A 293 -15.09 -7.31 -15.29
C MET A 293 -14.74 -6.70 -16.64
N LYS A 294 -13.45 -6.57 -16.97
CA LYS A 294 -12.97 -6.10 -18.27
C LYS A 294 -13.43 -7.04 -19.39
N LYS A 295 -13.30 -8.36 -19.21
CA LYS A 295 -13.75 -9.34 -20.22
C LYS A 295 -15.26 -9.34 -20.38
N ILE A 296 -16.02 -9.32 -19.29
CA ILE A 296 -17.49 -9.28 -19.32
C ILE A 296 -17.96 -8.00 -20.01
N SER A 297 -17.42 -6.82 -19.62
CA SER A 297 -17.84 -5.55 -20.21
C SER A 297 -17.54 -5.45 -21.70
N HIS A 298 -16.42 -6.02 -22.13
CA HIS A 298 -16.06 -6.10 -23.55
C HIS A 298 -17.03 -7.03 -24.33
N HIS A 299 -17.34 -8.18 -23.78
CA HIS A 299 -18.27 -9.14 -24.39
C HIS A 299 -19.69 -8.56 -24.53
N VAL A 300 -20.12 -7.79 -23.53
CA VAL A 300 -21.46 -7.13 -23.53
C VAL A 300 -21.46 -5.81 -24.33
N GLY A 301 -20.29 -5.30 -24.72
CA GLY A 301 -20.16 -4.07 -25.50
C GLY A 301 -20.39 -2.77 -24.70
N ILE A 302 -20.21 -2.82 -23.36
CA ILE A 302 -20.39 -1.64 -22.48
C ILE A 302 -19.06 -1.05 -21.99
N ASP A 303 -17.93 -1.58 -22.41
CA ASP A 303 -16.58 -1.21 -21.95
C ASP A 303 -16.21 0.25 -22.23
N SER A 304 -16.78 0.86 -23.27
CA SER A 304 -16.63 2.28 -23.63
C SER A 304 -17.72 3.20 -23.04
N SER A 305 -18.76 2.65 -22.41
CA SER A 305 -19.84 3.43 -21.80
C SER A 305 -19.31 4.29 -20.65
N LEU A 306 -19.58 5.61 -20.71
CA LEU A 306 -19.16 6.55 -19.67
C LEU A 306 -19.72 6.17 -18.29
N CYS A 307 -20.94 5.70 -18.22
CA CYS A 307 -21.57 5.22 -17.00
C CYS A 307 -20.80 4.04 -16.41
N TYR A 308 -20.45 3.04 -17.24
CA TYR A 308 -19.63 1.91 -16.80
C TYR A 308 -18.25 2.34 -16.34
N LEU A 309 -17.58 3.22 -17.07
CA LEU A 309 -16.25 3.71 -16.71
C LEU A 309 -16.21 4.41 -15.34
N TRP A 310 -17.26 5.14 -14.99
CA TRP A 310 -17.42 5.75 -13.66
C TRP A 310 -17.76 4.75 -12.56
N LEU A 311 -18.56 3.75 -12.87
CA LEU A 311 -18.97 2.73 -11.89
C LEU A 311 -17.90 1.65 -11.68
N ARG A 312 -17.09 1.34 -12.68
CA ARG A 312 -16.13 0.23 -12.67
C ARG A 312 -15.22 0.19 -11.44
N PRO A 313 -14.57 1.28 -10.97
CA PRO A 313 -13.72 1.21 -9.78
C PRO A 313 -14.50 0.85 -8.52
N LEU A 314 -15.73 1.37 -8.38
CA LEU A 314 -16.62 1.08 -7.25
C LEU A 314 -17.13 -0.36 -7.29
N LEU A 315 -17.51 -0.83 -8.49
CA LEU A 315 -17.96 -2.21 -8.69
C LEU A 315 -16.83 -3.21 -8.39
N VAL A 316 -15.60 -2.97 -8.87
CA VAL A 316 -14.45 -3.82 -8.58
C VAL A 316 -14.22 -3.88 -7.06
N TYR A 317 -14.24 -2.75 -6.37
CA TYR A 317 -14.10 -2.73 -4.91
C TYR A 317 -15.25 -3.49 -4.22
N GLY A 318 -16.49 -3.18 -4.57
CA GLY A 318 -17.68 -3.77 -3.95
C GLY A 318 -17.79 -5.28 -4.19
N ILE A 319 -17.55 -5.75 -5.42
CA ILE A 319 -17.54 -7.18 -5.75
C ILE A 319 -16.41 -7.90 -5.01
N THR A 320 -15.20 -7.34 -5.00
CA THR A 320 -14.06 -7.92 -4.26
C THR A 320 -14.38 -8.06 -2.79
N LEU A 321 -14.92 -7.02 -2.15
CA LEU A 321 -15.31 -7.05 -0.75
C LEU A 321 -16.44 -8.07 -0.49
N GLY A 322 -17.46 -8.09 -1.33
CA GLY A 322 -18.59 -9.05 -1.22
C GLY A 322 -18.15 -10.50 -1.36
N MET A 323 -17.27 -10.82 -2.30
CA MET A 323 -16.68 -12.16 -2.45
C MET A 323 -15.91 -12.57 -1.20
N ILE A 324 -15.07 -11.69 -0.67
CA ILE A 324 -14.30 -11.97 0.56
C ILE A 324 -15.24 -12.23 1.73
N GLN A 325 -16.25 -11.38 1.95
CA GLN A 325 -17.23 -11.56 3.02
C GLN A 325 -18.03 -12.84 2.86
N GLY A 326 -18.44 -13.18 1.64
CA GLY A 326 -19.15 -14.43 1.33
C GLY A 326 -18.33 -15.66 1.73
N VAL A 327 -17.05 -15.71 1.35
CA VAL A 327 -16.13 -16.81 1.70
C VAL A 327 -15.95 -16.92 3.23
N PHE A 328 -15.78 -15.81 3.93
CA PHE A 328 -15.63 -15.82 5.38
C PHE A 328 -16.92 -16.32 6.08
N THR A 329 -18.07 -15.86 5.62
CA THR A 329 -19.37 -16.27 6.18
C THR A 329 -19.63 -17.76 5.97
N LEU A 330 -19.33 -18.27 4.77
CA LEU A 330 -19.47 -19.69 4.44
C LEU A 330 -18.57 -20.56 5.33
N ASN A 331 -17.29 -20.13 5.49
CA ASN A 331 -16.33 -20.87 6.33
C ASN A 331 -16.73 -20.89 7.80
N MET A 332 -17.33 -19.82 8.33
CA MET A 332 -17.89 -19.82 9.69
C MET A 332 -19.05 -20.81 9.83
N ARG A 333 -20.00 -20.80 8.88
CA ARG A 333 -21.14 -21.73 8.89
C ARG A 333 -20.70 -23.20 8.83
N LEU A 334 -19.71 -23.52 7.99
CA LEU A 334 -19.16 -24.87 7.88
C LEU A 334 -18.50 -25.34 9.18
N LYS A 335 -17.77 -24.45 9.87
CA LYS A 335 -17.18 -24.76 11.19
C LYS A 335 -18.23 -24.97 12.27
N ASP A 336 -19.33 -24.23 12.25
CA ASP A 336 -20.42 -24.39 13.20
C ASP A 336 -21.21 -25.70 12.96
N CYS A 337 -21.37 -26.10 11.67
CA CYS A 337 -21.96 -27.42 11.33
C CYS A 337 -21.06 -28.59 11.74
N SER A 338 -19.74 -28.44 11.65
CA SER A 338 -18.75 -29.47 12.05
C SER A 338 -18.59 -29.64 13.57
N ARG A 339 -19.11 -28.69 14.36
CA ARG A 339 -19.09 -28.73 15.83
C ARG A 339 -20.40 -29.24 16.47
N ARG A 340 -21.42 -29.42 15.64
CA ARG A 340 -22.69 -30.07 16.00
C ARG A 340 -22.64 -31.54 15.61
#